data_06fce20a88b67b4d97a2b715e388b18b
#
_entry.id   06fce20a88b67b4d97a2b715e388b18b
#
_cell.length_a   1.000
_cell.length_b   1.000
_cell.length_c   1.000
_cell.angle_alpha   90.00
_cell.angle_beta   90.00
_cell.angle_gamma   90.00
#
_symmetry.space_group_name_H-M   'P 1'
#
loop_
_entity.id
_entity.type
_entity.pdbx_description
1 polymer ?
#
loop_
_entity_poly.entity_id
_entity_poly.type
_entity_poly.pdbx_seq_one_letter_code
_entity_poly.pdbx_strand_id
1 'polypeptide(L)'
;MNAKDQRDIMDVMATTTDLWKAHDMDGWGRYFTEDADFVAHSGLWWTSRRDNVDGHRDVPETVVRQKRNYSQRVETIDEIAPGVALVHTRWDWPDHVQPGMPAQNRSGIISYVLIEHDGHWLIRSAHNTRVS
;
A
#
# COMPACT_ATOMS: atom_id res chain seq x y z
N MET A 1 -10.94 -0.08 -19.51
CA MET A 1 -10.00 0.97 -19.01
C MET A 1 -9.06 1.34 -20.14
N ASN A 2 -8.84 2.62 -20.37
CA ASN A 2 -7.91 3.05 -21.43
C ASN A 2 -6.45 2.91 -20.97
N ALA A 3 -5.54 3.00 -21.97
CA ALA A 3 -4.12 2.79 -21.71
C ALA A 3 -3.51 3.87 -20.79
N LYS A 4 -4.01 5.11 -20.85
CA LYS A 4 -3.55 6.20 -20.01
C LYS A 4 -3.87 5.94 -18.55
N ASP A 5 -5.11 5.57 -18.25
CA ASP A 5 -5.53 5.30 -16.87
C ASP A 5 -4.76 4.11 -16.29
N GLN A 6 -4.53 3.08 -17.09
CA GLN A 6 -3.76 1.93 -16.65
C GLN A 6 -2.32 2.31 -16.31
N ARG A 7 -1.67 3.14 -17.14
CA ARG A 7 -0.32 3.65 -16.84
C ARG A 7 -0.30 4.52 -15.58
N ASP A 8 -1.29 5.40 -15.44
CA ASP A 8 -1.38 6.30 -14.29
C ASP A 8 -1.54 5.50 -12.99
N ILE A 9 -2.36 4.45 -12.99
CA ILE A 9 -2.53 3.56 -11.83
C ILE A 9 -1.23 2.81 -11.54
N MET A 10 -0.56 2.27 -12.57
CA MET A 10 0.74 1.61 -12.38
C MET A 10 1.76 2.56 -11.76
N ASP A 11 1.79 3.82 -12.20
CA ASP A 11 2.70 4.83 -11.65
C ASP A 11 2.36 5.14 -10.18
N VAL A 12 1.08 5.24 -9.82
CA VAL A 12 0.66 5.42 -8.43
C VAL A 12 1.14 4.26 -7.57
N MET A 13 0.96 3.02 -8.03
CA MET A 13 1.40 1.84 -7.28
C MET A 13 2.92 1.79 -7.12
N ALA A 14 3.67 2.06 -8.16
CA ALA A 14 5.13 2.09 -8.09
C ALA A 14 5.64 3.21 -7.17
N THR A 15 5.08 4.40 -7.29
CA THR A 15 5.49 5.56 -6.50
C THR A 15 5.17 5.36 -5.02
N THR A 16 3.98 4.88 -4.70
CA THR A 16 3.60 4.62 -3.30
C THR A 16 4.46 3.53 -2.68
N THR A 17 4.82 2.49 -3.42
CA THR A 17 5.73 1.46 -2.95
C THR A 17 7.10 2.06 -2.61
N ASP A 18 7.65 2.89 -3.50
CA ASP A 18 8.95 3.53 -3.28
C ASP A 18 8.94 4.47 -2.08
N LEU A 19 7.89 5.27 -1.92
CA LEU A 19 7.73 6.18 -0.79
C LEU A 19 7.61 5.42 0.53
N TRP A 20 6.87 4.33 0.55
CA TRP A 20 6.75 3.48 1.73
C TRP A 20 8.11 2.86 2.10
N LYS A 21 8.84 2.35 1.12
CA LYS A 21 10.19 1.78 1.35
C LYS A 21 11.17 2.81 1.88
N ALA A 22 11.05 4.05 1.43
CA ALA A 22 11.87 5.17 1.93
C ALA A 22 11.40 5.70 3.29
N HIS A 23 10.30 5.18 3.81
CA HIS A 23 9.63 5.66 5.02
C HIS A 23 9.23 7.13 4.93
N ASP A 24 8.93 7.60 3.73
CA ASP A 24 8.35 8.92 3.50
C ASP A 24 6.84 8.83 3.63
N MET A 25 6.36 8.82 4.86
CA MET A 25 4.95 8.59 5.14
C MET A 25 4.07 9.77 4.75
N ASP A 26 4.59 10.98 4.80
CA ASP A 26 3.85 12.15 4.33
C ASP A 26 3.66 12.10 2.80
N GLY A 27 4.72 11.79 2.06
CA GLY A 27 4.64 11.59 0.62
C GLY A 27 3.70 10.46 0.22
N TRP A 28 3.82 9.32 0.90
CA TRP A 28 2.97 8.16 0.70
C TRP A 28 1.49 8.50 0.97
N GLY A 29 1.23 9.23 2.06
CA GLY A 29 -0.13 9.61 2.45
C GLY A 29 -0.85 10.48 1.43
N ARG A 30 -0.13 11.28 0.65
CA ARG A 30 -0.74 12.15 -0.37
C ARG A 30 -1.45 11.39 -1.47
N TYR A 31 -1.15 10.10 -1.64
CA TYR A 31 -1.80 9.24 -2.62
C TYR A 31 -3.09 8.61 -2.12
N PHE A 32 -3.50 8.92 -0.88
CA PHE A 32 -4.74 8.45 -0.28
C PHE A 32 -5.75 9.59 -0.21
N THR A 33 -7.04 9.27 -0.34
CA THR A 33 -8.11 10.24 -0.05
C THR A 33 -8.16 10.53 1.44
N GLU A 34 -8.72 11.68 1.84
CA GLU A 34 -8.81 12.05 3.25
C GLU A 34 -9.63 11.04 4.07
N ASP A 35 -10.67 10.48 3.46
CA ASP A 35 -11.55 9.49 4.06
C ASP A 35 -11.10 8.05 3.79
N ALA A 36 -9.89 7.85 3.29
CA ALA A 36 -9.37 6.52 3.00
C ALA A 36 -9.29 5.67 4.24
N ASP A 37 -9.60 4.39 4.09
CA ASP A 37 -9.35 3.43 5.15
C ASP A 37 -8.28 2.42 4.74
N PHE A 38 -7.67 1.80 5.74
CA PHE A 38 -6.63 0.80 5.55
C PHE A 38 -6.79 -0.28 6.61
N VAL A 39 -6.95 -1.51 6.17
CA VAL A 39 -6.93 -2.68 7.05
C VAL A 39 -5.56 -3.35 6.94
N ALA A 40 -4.80 -3.33 8.03
CA ALA A 40 -3.49 -3.97 8.10
C ALA A 40 -3.63 -5.50 8.24
N HIS A 41 -2.57 -6.22 7.90
CA HIS A 41 -2.57 -7.68 7.99
C HIS A 41 -2.81 -8.20 9.42
N SER A 42 -2.56 -7.38 10.43
CA SER A 42 -2.81 -7.69 11.84
C SER A 42 -4.27 -7.50 12.26
N GLY A 43 -5.09 -6.95 11.37
CA GLY A 43 -6.48 -6.60 11.68
C GLY A 43 -6.70 -5.20 12.22
N LEU A 44 -5.64 -4.42 12.42
CA LEU A 44 -5.78 -3.00 12.72
C LEU A 44 -6.48 -2.30 11.55
N TRP A 45 -7.44 -1.46 11.86
CA TRP A 45 -8.23 -0.76 10.85
C TRP A 45 -8.19 0.74 11.13
N TRP A 46 -7.50 1.47 10.25
CA TRP A 46 -7.46 2.93 10.28
C TRP A 46 -8.52 3.47 9.33
N THR A 47 -9.31 4.42 9.80
CA THR A 47 -10.51 4.90 9.09
C THR A 47 -10.35 6.31 8.51
N SER A 48 -9.13 6.83 8.49
CA SER A 48 -8.80 8.11 7.87
C SER A 48 -7.38 8.08 7.33
N ARG A 49 -7.10 8.95 6.37
CA ARG A 49 -5.72 9.14 5.86
C ARG A 49 -4.76 9.45 6.99
N ARG A 50 -5.13 10.37 7.89
CA ARG A 50 -4.27 10.78 8.99
C ARG A 50 -3.92 9.61 9.89
N ASP A 51 -4.91 8.84 10.32
CA ASP A 51 -4.66 7.70 11.21
C ASP A 51 -3.85 6.61 10.52
N ASN A 52 -4.09 6.38 9.23
CA ASN A 52 -3.32 5.44 8.43
C ASN A 52 -1.84 5.86 8.34
N VAL A 53 -1.59 7.12 8.03
CA VAL A 53 -0.22 7.67 7.93
C VAL A 53 0.48 7.58 9.29
N ASP A 54 -0.18 8.01 10.35
CA ASP A 54 0.40 8.00 11.70
C ASP A 54 0.70 6.57 12.17
N GLY A 55 -0.21 5.65 11.89
CA GLY A 55 -0.03 4.24 12.25
C GLY A 55 1.13 3.58 11.52
N HIS A 56 1.32 3.89 10.26
CA HIS A 56 2.44 3.36 9.48
C HIS A 56 3.76 4.08 9.75
N ARG A 57 3.72 5.32 10.24
CA ARG A 57 4.92 6.05 10.64
C ARG A 57 5.49 5.51 11.95
N ASP A 58 4.64 5.16 12.89
CA ASP A 58 5.02 4.77 14.25
C ASP A 58 5.34 3.28 14.31
N VAL A 59 6.48 2.92 13.71
CA VAL A 59 7.00 1.55 13.75
C VAL A 59 8.45 1.58 14.25
N PRO A 60 8.94 0.48 14.85
CA PRO A 60 10.33 0.42 15.33
C PRO A 60 11.32 0.71 14.20
N GLU A 61 12.43 1.37 14.56
CA GLU A 61 13.46 1.71 13.58
C GLU A 61 14.07 0.48 12.91
N THR A 62 14.13 -0.65 13.63
CA THR A 62 14.57 -1.92 13.05
C THR A 62 13.67 -2.36 11.89
N VAL A 63 12.36 -2.11 11.99
CA VAL A 63 11.41 -2.39 10.91
C VAL A 63 11.62 -1.40 9.76
N VAL A 64 11.80 -0.11 10.07
CA VAL A 64 12.05 0.93 9.05
C VAL A 64 13.24 0.56 8.18
N ARG A 65 14.35 0.14 8.79
CA ARG A 65 15.57 -0.22 8.06
C ARG A 65 15.39 -1.41 7.14
N GLN A 66 14.48 -2.32 7.46
CA GLN A 66 14.21 -3.51 6.66
C GLN A 66 13.31 -3.24 5.47
N LYS A 67 12.64 -2.09 5.41
CA LYS A 67 11.73 -1.74 4.30
C LYS A 67 12.40 -1.80 2.93
N ARG A 68 13.72 -1.58 2.87
CA ARG A 68 14.49 -1.71 1.62
C ARG A 68 14.40 -3.10 0.99
N ASN A 69 14.14 -4.13 1.80
CA ASN A 69 14.05 -5.53 1.34
C ASN A 69 12.65 -5.89 0.85
N TYR A 70 11.69 -5.00 1.04
CA TYR A 70 10.31 -5.19 0.63
C TYR A 70 10.16 -4.96 -0.87
N SER A 71 9.33 -5.75 -1.51
CA SER A 71 8.95 -5.56 -2.90
C SER A 71 7.45 -5.78 -3.06
N GLN A 72 6.85 -5.10 -4.02
CA GLN A 72 5.43 -5.20 -4.31
C GLN A 72 5.22 -5.06 -5.81
N ARG A 73 4.33 -5.86 -6.37
CA ARG A 73 4.01 -5.82 -7.79
C ARG A 73 2.51 -5.88 -8.01
N VAL A 74 2.05 -5.20 -9.04
CA VAL A 74 0.66 -5.24 -9.47
C VAL A 74 0.39 -6.57 -10.17
N GLU A 75 -0.66 -7.27 -9.75
CA GLU A 75 -1.13 -8.49 -10.41
C GLU A 75 -2.29 -8.18 -11.37
N THR A 76 -3.29 -7.42 -10.92
CA THR A 76 -4.49 -7.10 -11.70
C THR A 76 -4.94 -5.67 -11.48
N ILE A 77 -5.53 -5.08 -12.52
CA ILE A 77 -6.21 -3.80 -12.47
C ILE A 77 -7.55 -3.98 -13.19
N ASP A 78 -8.66 -3.74 -12.49
CA ASP A 78 -10.01 -3.82 -13.02
C ASP A 78 -10.74 -2.50 -12.81
N GLU A 79 -11.26 -1.90 -13.89
CA GLU A 79 -12.18 -0.79 -13.74
C GLU A 79 -13.58 -1.36 -13.42
N ILE A 80 -14.01 -1.22 -12.16
CA ILE A 80 -15.28 -1.78 -11.69
C ILE A 80 -16.46 -0.83 -11.85
N ALA A 81 -16.17 0.45 -12.08
CA ALA A 81 -17.12 1.49 -12.42
C ALA A 81 -16.33 2.63 -13.06
N PRO A 82 -16.97 3.55 -13.81
CA PRO A 82 -16.24 4.70 -14.34
C PRO A 82 -15.48 5.47 -13.25
N GLY A 83 -14.17 5.59 -13.42
CA GLY A 83 -13.31 6.28 -12.45
C GLY A 83 -13.07 5.51 -11.15
N VAL A 84 -13.37 4.22 -11.10
CA VAL A 84 -13.14 3.36 -9.92
C VAL A 84 -12.41 2.10 -10.34
N ALA A 85 -11.24 1.86 -9.78
CA ALA A 85 -10.41 0.70 -10.11
C ALA A 85 -10.17 -0.18 -8.88
N LEU A 86 -10.27 -1.48 -9.08
CA LEU A 86 -9.87 -2.49 -8.11
C LEU A 86 -8.50 -3.02 -8.53
N VAL A 87 -7.51 -2.89 -7.64
CA VAL A 87 -6.13 -3.28 -7.93
C VAL A 87 -5.69 -4.32 -6.90
N HIS A 88 -5.17 -5.42 -7.38
CA HIS A 88 -4.55 -6.43 -6.52
C HIS A 88 -3.06 -6.42 -6.73
N THR A 89 -2.31 -6.44 -5.64
CA THR A 89 -0.85 -6.52 -5.63
C THR A 89 -0.40 -7.70 -4.79
N ARG A 90 0.81 -8.20 -5.07
CA ARG A 90 1.50 -9.14 -4.20
C ARG A 90 2.75 -8.48 -3.67
N TRP A 91 3.05 -8.76 -2.40
CA TRP A 91 4.27 -8.27 -1.78
C TRP A 91 5.07 -9.40 -1.17
N ASP A 92 6.38 -9.19 -1.12
CA ASP A 92 7.34 -10.07 -0.49
C ASP A 92 8.26 -9.26 0.42
N TRP A 93 8.52 -9.79 1.60
CA TRP A 93 9.43 -9.20 2.56
C TRP A 93 10.31 -10.30 3.13
N PRO A 94 11.43 -10.62 2.42
CA PRO A 94 12.33 -11.68 2.86
C PRO A 94 13.14 -11.25 4.08
N ASP A 95 13.53 -12.24 4.88
CA ASP A 95 14.41 -12.07 6.04
C ASP A 95 13.94 -11.03 7.04
N HIS A 96 12.61 -10.88 7.18
CA HIS A 96 12.02 -9.91 8.11
C HIS A 96 12.26 -10.34 9.55
N VAL A 97 12.83 -9.44 10.36
CA VAL A 97 13.15 -9.70 11.76
C VAL A 97 12.31 -8.77 12.65
N GLN A 98 11.62 -9.36 13.63
CA GLN A 98 10.99 -8.63 14.72
C GLN A 98 11.77 -8.89 16.01
N PRO A 99 11.77 -7.94 16.96
CA PRO A 99 12.48 -8.14 18.23
C PRO A 99 12.06 -9.43 18.93
N GLY A 100 13.04 -10.26 19.30
CA GLY A 100 12.80 -11.53 19.99
C GLY A 100 12.29 -12.67 19.12
N MET A 101 12.20 -12.49 17.80
CA MET A 101 11.69 -13.49 16.87
C MET A 101 12.76 -13.88 15.85
N PRO A 102 12.75 -15.12 15.35
CA PRO A 102 13.63 -15.50 14.25
C PRO A 102 13.23 -14.79 12.95
N ALA A 103 14.17 -14.67 12.02
CA ALA A 103 13.89 -14.12 10.70
C ALA A 103 12.82 -14.93 9.98
N GLN A 104 11.93 -14.25 9.27
CA GLN A 104 10.83 -14.84 8.52
C GLN A 104 10.78 -14.26 7.12
N ASN A 105 10.44 -15.10 6.15
CA ASN A 105 10.04 -14.63 4.83
C ASN A 105 8.53 -14.40 4.87
N ARG A 106 8.14 -13.14 4.70
CA ARG A 106 6.73 -12.75 4.72
C ARG A 106 6.26 -12.44 3.32
N SER A 107 5.02 -12.76 3.04
CA SER A 107 4.37 -12.42 1.78
C SER A 107 2.89 -12.17 2.01
N GLY A 108 2.29 -11.47 1.08
CA GLY A 108 0.88 -11.15 1.19
C GLY A 108 0.28 -10.60 -0.09
N ILE A 109 -0.99 -10.24 0.04
CA ILE A 109 -1.78 -9.63 -1.02
C ILE A 109 -2.39 -8.35 -0.45
N ILE A 110 -2.32 -7.27 -1.21
CA ILE A 110 -3.06 -6.06 -0.88
C ILE A 110 -4.07 -5.79 -1.98
N SER A 111 -5.33 -5.62 -1.58
CA SER A 111 -6.40 -5.16 -2.46
C SER A 111 -6.61 -3.68 -2.24
N TYR A 112 -6.66 -2.91 -3.32
CA TYR A 112 -6.86 -1.47 -3.28
C TYR A 112 -8.08 -1.10 -4.10
N VAL A 113 -8.82 -0.10 -3.62
CA VAL A 113 -9.80 0.62 -4.43
C VAL A 113 -9.23 2.00 -4.69
N LEU A 114 -9.00 2.31 -5.96
CA LEU A 114 -8.57 3.64 -6.39
C LEU A 114 -9.73 4.36 -7.04
N ILE A 115 -9.81 5.68 -6.80
CA ILE A 115 -10.78 6.55 -7.45
C ILE A 115 -10.05 7.65 -8.19
N GLU A 116 -10.60 8.03 -9.36
CA GLU A 116 -10.13 9.20 -10.10
C GLU A 116 -10.83 10.44 -9.56
N HIS A 117 -10.03 11.44 -9.23
CA HIS A 117 -10.50 12.74 -8.78
C HIS A 117 -9.67 13.83 -9.44
N ASP A 118 -10.31 14.69 -10.22
CA ASP A 118 -9.64 15.79 -10.95
C ASP A 118 -8.45 15.31 -11.79
N GLY A 119 -8.58 14.16 -12.45
CA GLY A 119 -7.54 13.59 -13.29
C GLY A 119 -6.44 12.85 -12.54
N HIS A 120 -6.57 12.70 -11.22
CA HIS A 120 -5.62 11.97 -10.38
C HIS A 120 -6.26 10.71 -9.80
N TRP A 121 -5.50 9.62 -9.80
CA TRP A 121 -5.92 8.39 -9.14
C TRP A 121 -5.41 8.38 -7.70
N LEU A 122 -6.34 8.19 -6.76
CA LEU A 122 -6.03 8.16 -5.32
C LEU A 122 -6.57 6.86 -4.71
N ILE A 123 -5.89 6.38 -3.69
CA ILE A 123 -6.30 5.19 -2.96
C ILE A 123 -7.42 5.57 -1.99
N ARG A 124 -8.59 4.97 -2.16
CA ARG A 124 -9.75 5.15 -1.28
C ARG A 124 -9.80 4.09 -0.18
N SER A 125 -9.32 2.90 -0.46
CA SER A 125 -9.33 1.79 0.51
C SER A 125 -8.20 0.83 0.19
N ALA A 126 -7.61 0.25 1.22
CA ALA A 126 -6.61 -0.80 1.08
C ALA A 126 -6.85 -1.86 2.15
N HIS A 127 -6.66 -3.12 1.77
CA HIS A 127 -6.78 -4.25 2.68
C HIS A 127 -5.60 -5.20 2.44
N ASN A 128 -4.76 -5.32 3.45
CA ASN A 128 -3.57 -6.16 3.41
C ASN A 128 -3.86 -7.51 4.09
N THR A 129 -3.56 -8.59 3.39
CA THR A 129 -3.67 -9.94 3.93
C THR A 129 -2.31 -10.62 3.83
N ARG A 130 -1.80 -11.08 4.95
CA ARG A 130 -0.57 -11.87 4.99
C ARG A 130 -0.88 -13.32 4.64
N VAL A 131 -0.10 -13.93 3.73
CA VAL A 131 -0.31 -15.30 3.27
C VAL A 131 0.80 -16.26 3.73
N SER A 132 1.90 -15.71 4.24
CA SER A 132 2.97 -16.57 4.80
C SER A 132 3.84 -15.86 5.81
#